data_ce003c1841c98f6bf231120239d9a50d
#
_entry.id   ce003c1841c98f6bf231120239d9a50d
#
_cell.length_a   1.000
_cell.length_b   1.000
_cell.length_c   1.000
_cell.angle_alpha   90.00
_cell.angle_beta   90.00
_cell.angle_gamma   90.00
#
_symmetry.space_group_name_H-M   'P 1'
#
loop_
_entity.id
_entity.type
_entity.pdbx_description
1 polymer ?
#
loop_
_entity_poly.entity_id
_entity_poly.type
_entity_poly.pdbx_seq_one_letter_code
_entity_poly.pdbx_strand_id
1 'polypeptide(L)'
;EVMVYIAAREAARQRLFRHVPWLVERIVSSVEEYAAGLEIDTSHIEEIARNLNLEGGDPQQIQEALQNLQGEDLSPRVGTRNAGATSRLETLIALVEGWVDVVVAEALGERIPSTPQLAEAWARRRATGGSAEQAFANIVGIELGAPRTRDAAELWRRIGTAVGTERRDQVWNHPDFMPSAEHLDNPAAFIDTLLDDAPDTDFDDEFAKLEQELRDNPELKREDGDGKDDGREDGTEL
;
A
#
# COMPACT_ATOMS: atom_id res chain seq x y z
N GLU A 1 -0.52 -7.39 29.15
CA GLU A 1 -0.08 -6.41 28.16
C GLU A 1 0.00 -7.02 26.75
N VAL A 2 0.68 -8.20 26.55
CA VAL A 2 0.81 -8.86 25.23
C VAL A 2 -0.53 -9.10 24.56
N MET A 3 -1.51 -9.68 25.27
CA MET A 3 -2.86 -9.94 24.73
C MET A 3 -3.58 -8.65 24.35
N VAL A 4 -3.41 -7.58 25.13
CA VAL A 4 -4.00 -6.27 24.82
C VAL A 4 -3.37 -5.68 23.56
N TYR A 5 -2.06 -5.77 23.44
CA TYR A 5 -1.33 -5.32 22.24
C TYR A 5 -1.81 -6.05 20.97
N ILE A 6 -1.90 -7.40 21.03
CA ILE A 6 -2.39 -8.20 19.89
C ILE A 6 -3.85 -7.85 19.56
N ALA A 7 -4.70 -7.72 20.59
CA ALA A 7 -6.10 -7.35 20.40
C ALA A 7 -6.25 -5.94 19.79
N ALA A 8 -5.43 -4.98 20.21
CA ALA A 8 -5.41 -3.63 19.66
C ALA A 8 -5.00 -3.63 18.18
N ARG A 9 -3.99 -4.42 17.81
CA ARG A 9 -3.57 -4.59 16.40
C ARG A 9 -4.71 -5.15 15.55
N GLU A 10 -5.35 -6.20 16.03
CA GLU A 10 -6.46 -6.81 15.30
C GLU A 10 -7.66 -5.86 15.21
N ALA A 11 -7.98 -5.15 16.29
CA ALA A 11 -9.04 -4.14 16.29
C ALA A 11 -8.75 -2.99 15.30
N ALA A 12 -7.51 -2.51 15.24
CA ALA A 12 -7.09 -1.48 14.28
C ALA A 12 -7.24 -1.98 12.84
N ARG A 13 -6.79 -3.21 12.54
CA ARG A 13 -6.92 -3.84 11.23
C ARG A 13 -8.39 -4.01 10.83
N GLN A 14 -9.22 -4.57 11.70
CA GLN A 14 -10.66 -4.76 11.47
C GLN A 14 -11.38 -3.43 11.25
N ARG A 15 -11.00 -2.40 12.02
CA ARG A 15 -11.53 -1.06 11.84
C ARG A 15 -11.20 -0.50 10.44
N LEU A 16 -9.94 -0.63 10.00
CA LEU A 16 -9.52 -0.19 8.68
C LEU A 16 -10.36 -0.89 7.59
N PHE A 17 -10.41 -2.23 7.58
CA PHE A 17 -11.18 -2.97 6.59
C PHE A 17 -12.68 -2.66 6.60
N ARG A 18 -13.24 -2.31 7.76
CA ARG A 18 -14.64 -1.96 7.88
C ARG A 18 -14.96 -0.56 7.33
N HIS A 19 -14.03 0.38 7.46
CA HIS A 19 -14.25 1.78 7.07
C HIS A 19 -13.71 2.12 5.69
N VAL A 20 -12.91 1.25 5.09
CA VAL A 20 -12.33 1.41 3.75
C VAL A 20 -12.87 0.31 2.82
N PRO A 21 -14.09 0.50 2.24
CA PRO A 21 -14.78 -0.58 1.51
C PRO A 21 -14.01 -1.12 0.31
N TRP A 22 -13.26 -0.27 -0.39
CA TRP A 22 -12.48 -0.65 -1.57
C TRP A 22 -11.24 -1.51 -1.25
N LEU A 23 -10.76 -1.48 0.02
CA LEU A 23 -9.48 -2.08 0.39
C LEU A 23 -9.47 -3.61 0.24
N VAL A 24 -10.55 -4.27 0.66
CA VAL A 24 -10.68 -5.73 0.54
C VAL A 24 -10.68 -6.15 -0.93
N GLU A 25 -11.48 -5.48 -1.75
CA GLU A 25 -11.57 -5.75 -3.18
C GLU A 25 -10.21 -5.52 -3.87
N ARG A 26 -9.52 -4.45 -3.49
CA ARG A 26 -8.19 -4.14 -4.02
C ARG A 26 -7.15 -5.20 -3.65
N ILE A 27 -7.18 -5.70 -2.41
CA ILE A 27 -6.27 -6.78 -1.99
C ILE A 27 -6.58 -8.05 -2.77
N VAL A 28 -7.86 -8.45 -2.88
CA VAL A 28 -8.26 -9.65 -3.63
C VAL A 28 -7.82 -9.54 -5.08
N SER A 29 -8.12 -8.43 -5.75
CA SER A 29 -7.72 -8.18 -7.13
C SER A 29 -6.20 -8.21 -7.32
N SER A 30 -5.44 -7.65 -6.36
CA SER A 30 -3.97 -7.69 -6.40
C SER A 30 -3.42 -9.10 -6.21
N VAL A 31 -4.07 -9.93 -5.37
CA VAL A 31 -3.72 -11.36 -5.21
C VAL A 31 -4.04 -12.14 -6.48
N GLU A 32 -5.19 -11.90 -7.11
CA GLU A 32 -5.56 -12.54 -8.37
C GLU A 32 -4.58 -12.18 -9.50
N GLU A 33 -4.21 -10.91 -9.61
CA GLU A 33 -3.22 -10.44 -10.59
C GLU A 33 -1.84 -11.07 -10.37
N TYR A 34 -1.42 -11.18 -9.10
CA TYR A 34 -0.19 -11.87 -8.72
C TYR A 34 -0.27 -13.35 -9.08
N ALA A 35 -1.35 -14.03 -8.69
CA ALA A 35 -1.55 -15.45 -8.92
C ALA A 35 -1.58 -15.80 -10.41
N ALA A 36 -2.17 -14.93 -11.25
CA ALA A 36 -2.17 -15.10 -12.70
C ALA A 36 -0.78 -15.05 -13.34
N GLY A 37 0.18 -14.42 -12.67
CA GLY A 37 1.57 -14.35 -13.10
C GLY A 37 2.48 -15.46 -12.56
N LEU A 38 1.96 -16.38 -11.73
CA LEU A 38 2.78 -17.45 -11.14
C LEU A 38 3.20 -18.46 -12.18
N GLU A 39 4.47 -18.85 -12.12
CA GLU A 39 5.07 -19.89 -12.95
C GLU A 39 5.95 -20.80 -12.11
N ILE A 40 6.00 -22.04 -12.55
CA ILE A 40 6.95 -23.01 -12.01
C ILE A 40 8.26 -22.84 -12.79
N ASP A 41 9.28 -22.34 -12.11
CA ASP A 41 10.63 -22.22 -12.68
C ASP A 41 11.40 -23.52 -12.45
N THR A 42 11.59 -24.25 -13.51
CA THR A 42 12.38 -25.49 -13.56
C THR A 42 13.76 -25.28 -14.20
N SER A 43 14.11 -24.04 -14.56
CA SER A 43 15.34 -23.76 -15.30
C SER A 43 16.61 -24.21 -14.55
N HIS A 44 16.64 -24.07 -13.22
CA HIS A 44 17.75 -24.57 -12.40
C HIS A 44 17.85 -26.10 -12.42
N ILE A 45 16.71 -26.82 -12.47
CA ILE A 45 16.68 -28.28 -12.59
C ILE A 45 17.21 -28.72 -13.97
N GLU A 46 16.80 -27.98 -15.02
CA GLU A 46 17.26 -28.20 -16.38
C GLU A 46 18.77 -27.89 -16.54
N GLU A 47 19.25 -26.86 -15.82
CA GLU A 47 20.68 -26.55 -15.80
C GLU A 47 21.50 -27.63 -15.08
N ILE A 48 21.03 -28.10 -13.92
CA ILE A 48 21.62 -29.22 -13.21
C ILE A 48 21.62 -30.46 -14.11
N ALA A 49 20.51 -30.78 -14.78
CA ALA A 49 20.39 -31.91 -15.68
C ALA A 49 21.36 -31.78 -16.87
N ARG A 50 21.56 -30.61 -17.43
CA ARG A 50 22.54 -30.34 -18.49
C ARG A 50 23.99 -30.48 -18.00
N ASN A 51 24.29 -30.01 -16.80
CA ASN A 51 25.62 -30.06 -16.21
C ASN A 51 26.01 -31.49 -15.83
N LEU A 52 25.05 -32.36 -15.55
CA LEU A 52 25.27 -33.76 -15.26
C LEU A 52 25.71 -34.59 -16.48
N ASN A 53 25.56 -34.03 -17.69
CA ASN A 53 26.00 -34.63 -18.96
C ASN A 53 25.72 -36.14 -19.06
N LEU A 54 24.50 -36.55 -18.74
CA LEU A 54 24.08 -37.97 -18.65
C LEU A 54 24.12 -38.71 -20.00
N GLU A 55 24.42 -37.98 -21.08
CA GLU A 55 24.52 -38.56 -22.43
C GLU A 55 25.77 -39.46 -22.64
N GLY A 56 26.76 -39.35 -21.74
CA GLY A 56 28.04 -40.10 -21.86
C GLY A 56 28.07 -41.50 -21.26
N GLY A 57 27.13 -41.90 -20.42
CA GLY A 57 26.93 -43.25 -19.94
C GLY A 57 28.05 -43.88 -19.07
N ASP A 58 29.06 -43.13 -18.61
CA ASP A 58 30.10 -43.63 -17.71
C ASP A 58 29.53 -43.77 -16.28
N PRO A 59 29.49 -45.01 -15.75
CA PRO A 59 28.96 -45.30 -14.41
C PRO A 59 29.64 -44.53 -13.28
N GLN A 60 30.93 -44.19 -13.42
CA GLN A 60 31.67 -43.42 -12.42
C GLN A 60 31.24 -41.95 -12.40
N GLN A 61 31.05 -41.34 -13.57
CA GLN A 61 30.58 -39.99 -13.71
C GLN A 61 29.13 -39.82 -13.19
N ILE A 62 28.27 -40.82 -13.45
CA ILE A 62 26.91 -40.86 -12.93
C ILE A 62 26.93 -40.92 -11.39
N GLN A 63 27.83 -41.70 -10.80
CA GLN A 63 27.92 -41.84 -9.35
C GLN A 63 28.48 -40.60 -8.68
N GLU A 64 29.44 -39.90 -9.27
CA GLU A 64 29.92 -38.58 -8.82
C GLU A 64 28.86 -37.52 -8.95
N ALA A 65 28.12 -37.50 -10.04
CA ALA A 65 27.01 -36.63 -10.29
C ALA A 65 25.89 -36.80 -9.24
N LEU A 66 25.53 -38.04 -8.92
CA LEU A 66 24.56 -38.34 -7.87
C LEU A 66 25.02 -37.92 -6.46
N GLN A 67 26.34 -38.03 -6.18
CA GLN A 67 26.89 -37.53 -4.91
C GLN A 67 26.84 -36.01 -4.81
N ASN A 68 27.07 -35.29 -5.90
CA ASN A 68 26.98 -33.84 -5.96
C ASN A 68 25.53 -33.36 -5.82
N LEU A 69 24.55 -34.14 -6.29
CA LEU A 69 23.12 -33.85 -6.13
C LEU A 69 22.59 -34.03 -4.70
N GLN A 70 23.31 -34.75 -3.81
CA GLN A 70 22.82 -34.98 -2.44
C GLN A 70 22.71 -33.69 -1.57
N GLY A 71 23.20 -32.57 -2.04
CA GLY A 71 23.12 -31.26 -1.39
C GLY A 71 22.30 -30.21 -2.14
N GLU A 72 21.87 -30.52 -3.36
CA GLU A 72 21.16 -29.58 -4.22
C GLU A 72 19.65 -29.63 -3.97
N ASP A 73 19.01 -28.42 -3.89
CA ASP A 73 17.58 -28.32 -3.80
C ASP A 73 16.94 -28.48 -5.19
N LEU A 74 16.40 -29.67 -5.44
CA LEU A 74 15.68 -30.01 -6.68
C LEU A 74 14.20 -29.60 -6.65
N SER A 75 13.77 -28.87 -5.63
CA SER A 75 12.39 -28.40 -5.54
C SER A 75 12.11 -27.38 -6.65
N PRO A 76 10.98 -27.50 -7.37
CA PRO A 76 10.56 -26.47 -8.29
C PRO A 76 10.43 -25.13 -7.57
N ARG A 77 10.98 -24.07 -8.15
CA ARG A 77 10.81 -22.72 -7.63
C ARG A 77 9.56 -22.11 -8.24
N VAL A 78 8.74 -21.51 -7.40
CA VAL A 78 7.61 -20.72 -7.89
C VAL A 78 8.08 -19.29 -8.01
N GLY A 79 8.05 -18.77 -9.21
CA GLY A 79 8.37 -17.38 -9.53
C GLY A 79 7.16 -16.64 -10.09
N THR A 80 7.27 -15.36 -10.27
CA THR A 80 6.26 -14.58 -10.97
C THR A 80 6.87 -13.82 -12.14
N ARG A 81 6.17 -13.80 -13.28
CA ARG A 81 6.52 -12.95 -14.42
C ARG A 81 6.10 -11.50 -14.22
N ASN A 82 5.17 -11.25 -13.30
CA ASN A 82 4.62 -9.93 -13.08
C ASN A 82 5.21 -9.27 -11.82
N ALA A 83 6.48 -8.84 -11.93
CA ALA A 83 7.14 -8.12 -10.85
C ALA A 83 6.37 -6.86 -10.39
N GLY A 84 5.64 -6.20 -11.31
CA GLY A 84 4.81 -5.06 -10.97
C GLY A 84 3.62 -5.42 -10.09
N ALA A 85 2.96 -6.56 -10.34
CA ALA A 85 1.87 -7.05 -9.48
C ALA A 85 2.38 -7.42 -8.08
N THR A 86 3.53 -8.09 -8.01
CA THR A 86 4.19 -8.41 -6.74
C THR A 86 4.46 -7.15 -5.93
N SER A 87 5.13 -6.16 -6.53
CA SER A 87 5.46 -4.90 -5.85
C SER A 87 4.22 -4.14 -5.37
N ARG A 88 3.14 -4.11 -6.17
CA ARG A 88 1.88 -3.47 -5.76
C ARG A 88 1.25 -4.17 -4.56
N LEU A 89 1.18 -5.50 -4.58
CA LEU A 89 0.62 -6.29 -3.49
C LEU A 89 1.44 -6.13 -2.21
N GLU A 90 2.76 -6.27 -2.29
CA GLU A 90 3.67 -6.07 -1.16
C GLU A 90 3.56 -4.68 -0.56
N THR A 91 3.49 -3.64 -1.42
CA THR A 91 3.32 -2.26 -0.99
C THR A 91 2.00 -2.07 -0.26
N LEU A 92 0.89 -2.59 -0.81
CA LEU A 92 -0.42 -2.46 -0.20
C LEU A 92 -0.47 -3.15 1.19
N ILE A 93 0.08 -4.35 1.30
CA ILE A 93 0.16 -5.07 2.58
C ILE A 93 1.06 -4.31 3.57
N ALA A 94 2.20 -3.79 3.11
CA ALA A 94 3.11 -3.00 3.94
C ALA A 94 2.42 -1.73 4.46
N LEU A 95 1.65 -1.03 3.63
CA LEU A 95 0.91 0.17 4.01
C LEU A 95 -0.16 -0.13 5.07
N VAL A 96 -0.92 -1.22 4.92
CA VAL A 96 -1.92 -1.67 5.92
C VAL A 96 -1.24 -1.98 7.25
N GLU A 97 -0.20 -2.81 7.24
CA GLU A 97 0.49 -3.22 8.47
C GLU A 97 1.25 -2.06 9.12
N GLY A 98 1.86 -1.18 8.32
CA GLY A 98 2.55 0.02 8.80
C GLY A 98 1.60 1.01 9.47
N TRP A 99 0.40 1.22 8.89
CA TRP A 99 -0.64 2.04 9.50
C TRP A 99 -1.11 1.45 10.83
N VAL A 100 -1.33 0.14 10.89
CA VAL A 100 -1.69 -0.57 12.13
C VAL A 100 -0.61 -0.39 13.19
N ASP A 101 0.67 -0.49 12.83
CA ASP A 101 1.79 -0.28 13.76
C ASP A 101 1.75 1.13 14.38
N VAL A 102 1.49 2.16 13.56
CA VAL A 102 1.44 3.56 14.02
C VAL A 102 0.23 3.82 14.91
N VAL A 103 -0.97 3.43 14.46
CA VAL A 103 -2.21 3.67 15.22
C VAL A 103 -2.19 2.95 16.58
N VAL A 104 -1.65 1.74 16.63
CA VAL A 104 -1.52 0.98 17.89
C VAL A 104 -0.50 1.62 18.81
N ALA A 105 0.63 2.11 18.28
CA ALA A 105 1.62 2.83 19.07
C ALA A 105 1.03 4.13 19.65
N GLU A 106 0.28 4.89 18.88
CA GLU A 106 -0.42 6.09 19.33
C GLU A 106 -1.47 5.77 20.40
N ALA A 107 -2.27 4.72 20.20
CA ALA A 107 -3.37 4.37 21.11
C ALA A 107 -2.90 3.81 22.45
N LEU A 108 -1.80 3.04 22.45
CA LEU A 108 -1.32 2.32 23.63
C LEU A 108 -0.10 2.96 24.31
N GLY A 109 0.66 3.82 23.61
CA GLY A 109 1.95 4.31 24.07
C GLY A 109 1.93 4.96 25.47
N GLU A 110 0.89 5.74 25.78
CA GLU A 110 0.71 6.36 27.09
C GLU A 110 0.12 5.42 28.15
N ARG A 111 -0.60 4.36 27.73
CA ARG A 111 -1.34 3.45 28.61
C ARG A 111 -0.57 2.20 28.97
N ILE A 112 0.30 1.75 28.08
CA ILE A 112 1.09 0.52 28.20
C ILE A 112 2.56 0.88 27.96
N PRO A 113 3.36 1.09 29.00
CA PRO A 113 4.76 1.50 28.86
C PRO A 113 5.63 0.50 28.07
N SER A 114 5.23 -0.78 28.03
CA SER A 114 5.94 -1.82 27.25
C SER A 114 5.56 -1.85 25.75
N THR A 115 4.72 -0.92 25.28
CA THR A 115 4.29 -0.87 23.86
C THR A 115 5.47 -0.88 22.87
N PRO A 116 6.55 -0.09 23.06
CA PRO A 116 7.70 -0.13 22.16
C PRO A 116 8.40 -1.50 22.11
N GLN A 117 8.54 -2.16 23.26
CA GLN A 117 9.17 -3.48 23.34
C GLN A 117 8.29 -4.56 22.69
N LEU A 118 6.96 -4.45 22.85
CA LEU A 118 5.99 -5.33 22.19
C LEU A 118 5.99 -5.14 20.67
N ALA A 119 6.08 -3.90 20.20
CA ALA A 119 6.19 -3.58 18.79
C ALA A 119 7.46 -4.17 18.17
N GLU A 120 8.60 -4.02 18.86
CA GLU A 120 9.86 -4.60 18.40
C GLU A 120 9.84 -6.12 18.41
N ALA A 121 9.30 -6.76 19.46
CA ALA A 121 9.13 -8.21 19.51
C ALA A 121 8.23 -8.72 18.37
N TRP A 122 7.17 -7.99 18.05
CA TRP A 122 6.27 -8.29 16.93
C TRP A 122 6.98 -8.15 15.58
N ALA A 123 7.74 -7.07 15.39
CA ALA A 123 8.51 -6.85 14.17
C ALA A 123 9.55 -7.96 13.95
N ARG A 124 10.27 -8.37 15.01
CA ARG A 124 11.21 -9.50 14.93
C ARG A 124 10.51 -10.81 14.58
N ARG A 125 9.36 -11.10 15.20
CA ARG A 125 8.59 -12.29 14.88
C ARG A 125 8.18 -12.34 13.41
N ARG A 126 7.75 -11.23 12.85
CA ARG A 126 7.44 -11.13 11.42
C ARG A 126 8.68 -11.34 10.54
N ALA A 127 9.82 -10.76 10.93
CA ALA A 127 11.07 -10.88 10.18
C ALA A 127 11.63 -12.31 10.18
N THR A 128 11.44 -13.05 11.27
CA THR A 128 11.91 -14.44 11.37
C THR A 128 10.93 -15.43 10.75
N GLY A 129 9.68 -15.02 10.52
CA GLY A 129 8.58 -15.84 10.04
C GLY A 129 8.26 -17.03 10.93
N GLY A 130 7.03 -17.47 10.99
CA GLY A 130 6.70 -18.81 11.47
C GLY A 130 7.00 -19.85 10.38
N SER A 131 7.21 -21.11 10.74
CA SER A 131 7.44 -22.19 9.76
C SER A 131 6.35 -22.26 8.68
N ALA A 132 5.11 -21.94 9.03
CA ALA A 132 3.99 -21.87 8.08
C ALA A 132 4.08 -20.67 7.15
N GLU A 133 4.46 -19.49 7.66
CA GLU A 133 4.66 -18.27 6.87
C GLU A 133 5.84 -18.40 5.92
N GLN A 134 6.93 -19.01 6.37
CA GLN A 134 8.08 -19.34 5.51
C GLN A 134 7.72 -20.35 4.43
N ALA A 135 6.98 -21.41 4.78
CA ALA A 135 6.52 -22.38 3.80
C ALA A 135 5.58 -21.73 2.76
N PHE A 136 4.69 -20.84 3.22
CA PHE A 136 3.81 -20.09 2.33
C PHE A 136 4.59 -19.11 1.44
N ALA A 137 5.53 -18.36 1.99
CA ALA A 137 6.40 -17.47 1.23
C ALA A 137 7.19 -18.20 0.16
N ASN A 138 7.74 -19.37 0.48
CA ASN A 138 8.46 -20.20 -0.47
C ASN A 138 7.58 -20.78 -1.60
N ILE A 139 6.29 -21.08 -1.28
CA ILE A 139 5.35 -21.62 -2.27
C ILE A 139 4.80 -20.49 -3.15
N VAL A 140 4.50 -19.33 -2.56
CA VAL A 140 3.81 -18.23 -3.24
C VAL A 140 4.80 -17.20 -3.79
N GLY A 141 6.08 -17.25 -3.36
CA GLY A 141 7.12 -16.31 -3.78
C GLY A 141 6.91 -14.88 -3.27
N ILE A 142 5.99 -14.69 -2.32
CA ILE A 142 5.76 -13.38 -1.70
C ILE A 142 6.57 -13.33 -0.40
N GLU A 143 7.62 -12.56 -0.39
CA GLU A 143 8.25 -12.14 0.84
C GLU A 143 7.35 -11.06 1.48
N LEU A 144 6.44 -11.48 2.36
CA LEU A 144 5.68 -10.58 3.23
C LEU A 144 6.65 -9.93 4.24
N GLY A 145 7.60 -9.18 3.70
CA GLY A 145 8.84 -8.83 4.38
C GLY A 145 8.69 -7.71 5.41
N ALA A 146 9.33 -7.92 6.54
CA ALA A 146 9.54 -6.94 7.61
C ALA A 146 10.14 -5.58 7.14
N PRO A 147 11.04 -5.49 6.14
CA PRO A 147 11.61 -4.22 5.71
C PRO A 147 10.57 -3.21 5.22
N ARG A 148 9.69 -3.62 4.31
CA ARG A 148 8.69 -2.71 3.72
C ARG A 148 7.64 -2.23 4.72
N THR A 149 7.29 -3.03 5.71
CA THR A 149 6.36 -2.60 6.77
C THR A 149 6.96 -1.51 7.65
N ARG A 150 8.27 -1.54 7.90
CA ARG A 150 8.96 -0.48 8.65
C ARG A 150 8.97 0.84 7.88
N ASP A 151 9.26 0.78 6.58
CA ASP A 151 9.25 1.95 5.71
C ASP A 151 7.85 2.56 5.65
N ALA A 152 6.83 1.72 5.52
CA ALA A 152 5.43 2.16 5.55
C ALA A 152 5.03 2.78 6.90
N ALA A 153 5.44 2.19 8.03
CA ALA A 153 5.19 2.77 9.35
C ALA A 153 5.90 4.11 9.53
N GLU A 154 7.12 4.25 9.02
CA GLU A 154 7.84 5.51 9.03
C GLU A 154 7.14 6.56 8.15
N LEU A 155 6.69 6.20 6.95
CA LEU A 155 5.90 7.06 6.08
C LEU A 155 4.65 7.58 6.79
N TRP A 156 3.82 6.69 7.37
CA TRP A 156 2.61 7.07 8.10
C TRP A 156 2.88 7.98 9.29
N ARG A 157 3.95 7.73 10.02
CA ARG A 157 4.36 8.58 11.15
C ARG A 157 4.75 9.97 10.69
N ARG A 158 5.53 10.08 9.61
CA ARG A 158 5.93 11.37 9.03
C ARG A 158 4.73 12.13 8.48
N ILE A 159 3.81 11.48 7.79
CA ILE A 159 2.57 12.09 7.33
C ILE A 159 1.79 12.65 8.53
N GLY A 160 1.56 11.82 9.58
CA GLY A 160 0.86 12.26 10.79
C GLY A 160 1.51 13.45 11.48
N THR A 161 2.84 13.55 11.43
CA THR A 161 3.59 14.69 11.97
C THR A 161 3.46 15.94 11.11
N ALA A 162 3.46 15.78 9.77
CA ALA A 162 3.45 16.90 8.84
C ALA A 162 2.05 17.51 8.64
N VAL A 163 1.01 16.68 8.51
CA VAL A 163 -0.35 17.12 8.14
C VAL A 163 -1.43 16.74 9.17
N GLY A 164 -1.04 16.11 10.28
CA GLY A 164 -1.97 15.64 11.31
C GLY A 164 -2.59 14.27 11.02
N THR A 165 -3.17 13.67 12.06
CA THR A 165 -3.73 12.30 12.00
C THR A 165 -4.97 12.21 11.13
N GLU A 166 -5.80 13.23 11.14
CA GLU A 166 -7.04 13.26 10.34
C GLU A 166 -6.71 13.21 8.85
N ARG A 167 -5.81 14.10 8.38
CA ARG A 167 -5.42 14.16 6.98
C ARG A 167 -4.61 12.93 6.57
N ARG A 168 -3.78 12.37 7.45
CA ARG A 168 -3.14 11.08 7.24
C ARG A 168 -4.18 10.00 6.94
N ASP A 169 -5.25 9.92 7.73
CA ASP A 169 -6.24 8.87 7.60
C ASP A 169 -7.19 9.09 6.41
N GLN A 170 -7.33 10.33 5.89
CA GLN A 170 -8.04 10.64 4.65
C GLN A 170 -7.39 10.01 3.41
N VAL A 171 -6.11 9.67 3.45
CA VAL A 171 -5.42 8.92 2.37
C VAL A 171 -6.16 7.60 2.05
N TRP A 172 -6.84 7.00 3.02
CA TRP A 172 -7.64 5.79 2.83
C TRP A 172 -9.00 6.02 2.14
N ASN A 173 -9.40 7.26 1.88
CA ASN A 173 -10.71 7.54 1.27
C ASN A 173 -10.80 7.07 -0.18
N HIS A 174 -9.68 7.05 -0.91
CA HIS A 174 -9.67 6.61 -2.31
C HIS A 174 -8.39 5.83 -2.64
N PRO A 175 -8.47 4.78 -3.48
CA PRO A 175 -7.29 4.00 -3.87
C PRO A 175 -6.21 4.82 -4.58
N ASP A 176 -6.59 5.88 -5.30
CA ASP A 176 -5.64 6.74 -6.02
C ASP A 176 -4.84 7.68 -5.09
N PHE A 177 -5.29 7.85 -3.84
CA PHE A 177 -4.55 8.60 -2.83
C PHE A 177 -3.45 7.77 -2.15
N MET A 178 -3.38 6.48 -2.44
CA MET A 178 -2.43 5.60 -1.76
C MET A 178 -0.99 5.86 -2.21
N PRO A 179 -0.04 5.84 -1.26
CA PRO A 179 1.37 5.89 -1.59
C PRO A 179 1.79 4.70 -2.46
N SER A 180 2.69 4.92 -3.38
CA SER A 180 3.35 3.88 -4.18
C SER A 180 4.59 3.32 -3.47
N ALA A 181 5.22 2.30 -4.06
CA ALA A 181 6.49 1.76 -3.60
C ALA A 181 7.60 2.82 -3.54
N GLU A 182 7.63 3.76 -4.48
CA GLU A 182 8.59 4.86 -4.55
C GLU A 182 8.47 5.81 -3.35
N HIS A 183 7.26 6.01 -2.86
CA HIS A 183 7.02 6.85 -1.67
C HIS A 183 7.48 6.19 -0.37
N LEU A 184 7.63 4.87 -0.34
CA LEU A 184 8.29 4.18 0.78
C LEU A 184 9.79 4.47 0.80
N ASP A 185 10.41 4.66 -0.36
CA ASP A 185 11.82 5.00 -0.49
C ASP A 185 12.06 6.52 -0.29
N ASN A 186 11.09 7.35 -0.69
CA ASN A 186 11.12 8.80 -0.56
C ASN A 186 9.81 9.36 0.03
N PRO A 187 9.63 9.29 1.36
CA PRO A 187 8.43 9.79 2.03
C PRO A 187 8.15 11.28 1.82
N ALA A 188 9.21 12.09 1.64
CA ALA A 188 9.07 13.53 1.46
C ALA A 188 8.24 13.87 0.22
N ALA A 189 8.47 13.18 -0.90
CA ALA A 189 7.73 13.43 -2.13
C ALA A 189 6.21 13.24 -1.96
N PHE A 190 5.79 12.24 -1.18
CA PHE A 190 4.37 12.04 -0.90
C PHE A 190 3.81 13.09 0.07
N ILE A 191 4.58 13.48 1.08
CA ILE A 191 4.17 14.51 2.04
C ILE A 191 3.99 15.86 1.35
N ASP A 192 4.89 16.20 0.42
CA ASP A 192 4.79 17.44 -0.36
C ASP A 192 3.47 17.48 -1.16
N THR A 193 3.04 16.36 -1.78
CA THR A 193 1.73 16.30 -2.46
C THR A 193 0.57 16.54 -1.51
N LEU A 194 0.63 16.01 -0.30
CA LEU A 194 -0.41 16.23 0.71
C LEU A 194 -0.42 17.68 1.22
N LEU A 195 0.71 18.35 1.26
CA LEU A 195 0.80 19.75 1.65
C LEU A 195 0.29 20.68 0.55
N ASP A 196 0.61 20.37 -0.71
CA ASP A 196 0.15 21.13 -1.87
C ASP A 196 -1.37 21.00 -2.10
N ASP A 197 -1.94 19.82 -1.82
CA ASP A 197 -3.38 19.56 -1.84
C ASP A 197 -4.11 20.07 -0.58
N ALA A 198 -3.42 20.76 0.34
CA ALA A 198 -4.09 21.39 1.45
C ALA A 198 -5.07 22.43 0.88
N PRO A 199 -6.39 22.35 1.22
CA PRO A 199 -7.28 23.42 0.87
C PRO A 199 -6.66 24.71 1.40
N ASP A 200 -6.51 25.68 0.52
CA ASP A 200 -6.11 27.01 0.91
C ASP A 200 -7.18 27.48 1.90
N THR A 201 -6.89 27.38 3.20
CA THR A 201 -7.85 27.77 4.26
C THR A 201 -8.24 29.24 4.11
N ASP A 202 -7.38 30.05 3.49
CA ASP A 202 -7.71 31.42 3.07
C ASP A 202 -8.81 31.45 2.00
N PHE A 203 -8.83 30.50 1.06
CA PHE A 203 -9.82 30.45 -0.02
C PHE A 203 -11.20 30.05 0.47
N ASP A 204 -11.27 29.05 1.34
CA ASP A 204 -12.53 28.60 1.96
C ASP A 204 -13.08 29.66 2.93
N ASP A 205 -12.22 30.34 3.68
CA ASP A 205 -12.61 31.47 4.55
C ASP A 205 -13.03 32.68 3.75
N GLU A 206 -12.40 33.00 2.61
CA GLU A 206 -12.81 34.06 1.70
C GLU A 206 -14.14 33.74 1.00
N PHE A 207 -14.29 32.45 0.57
CA PHE A 207 -15.54 31.99 -0.04
C PHE A 207 -16.71 32.02 0.95
N ALA A 208 -16.47 31.59 2.19
CA ALA A 208 -17.47 31.69 3.26
C ALA A 208 -17.85 33.16 3.60
N LYS A 209 -16.87 34.08 3.58
CA LYS A 209 -17.12 35.52 3.74
C LYS A 209 -17.90 36.06 2.57
N LEU A 210 -17.58 35.69 1.34
CA LEU A 210 -18.29 36.10 0.14
C LEU A 210 -19.73 35.57 0.14
N GLU A 211 -19.96 34.33 0.54
CA GLU A 211 -21.31 33.76 0.70
C GLU A 211 -22.11 34.49 1.77
N GLN A 212 -21.44 34.89 2.86
CA GLN A 212 -22.09 35.65 3.93
C GLN A 212 -22.43 37.08 3.48
N GLU A 213 -21.53 37.76 2.76
CA GLU A 213 -21.78 39.05 2.15
C GLU A 213 -22.94 39.04 1.13
N LEU A 214 -23.01 38.02 0.29
CA LEU A 214 -24.10 37.81 -0.67
C LEU A 214 -25.42 37.46 0.01
N ARG A 215 -25.39 36.86 1.19
CA ARG A 215 -26.58 36.57 1.99
C ARG A 215 -27.09 37.81 2.73
N ASP A 216 -26.17 38.63 3.23
CA ASP A 216 -26.48 39.85 4.00
C ASP A 216 -26.80 41.04 3.08
N ASN A 217 -26.38 41.01 1.80
CA ASN A 217 -26.62 42.04 0.81
C ASN A 217 -27.20 41.48 -0.50
N PRO A 218 -28.52 41.17 -0.54
CA PRO A 218 -29.17 40.56 -1.72
C PRO A 218 -29.24 41.50 -2.94
N GLU A 219 -28.82 42.76 -2.83
CA GLU A 219 -28.77 43.71 -3.95
C GLU A 219 -27.58 43.41 -4.90
N LEU A 220 -26.51 42.82 -4.42
CA LEU A 220 -25.36 42.39 -5.25
C LEU A 220 -25.68 41.26 -6.24
N LYS A 221 -26.81 40.56 -6.04
CA LYS A 221 -27.33 39.54 -6.96
C LYS A 221 -28.03 40.08 -8.20
N ARG A 222 -28.27 41.39 -8.29
CA ARG A 222 -29.13 42.01 -9.33
C ARG A 222 -28.36 42.73 -10.44
N GLU A 223 -27.07 42.93 -10.33
CA GLU A 223 -26.31 43.73 -11.32
C GLU A 223 -25.88 42.94 -12.58
N ASP A 224 -25.93 41.58 -12.57
CA ASP A 224 -25.55 40.78 -13.75
C ASP A 224 -26.72 40.35 -14.63
N GLY A 225 -27.93 40.89 -14.44
CA GLY A 225 -29.15 40.44 -15.15
C GLY A 225 -29.77 41.44 -16.14
N ASP A 226 -29.22 42.66 -16.32
CA ASP A 226 -29.82 43.66 -17.22
C ASP A 226 -28.95 43.86 -18.49
N GLY A 227 -28.78 42.82 -19.27
CA GLY A 227 -28.27 42.86 -20.63
C GLY A 227 -29.43 43.04 -21.59
N LYS A 228 -29.71 44.30 -21.96
CA LYS A 228 -30.64 44.78 -22.96
C LYS A 228 -30.85 43.80 -24.12
N ASP A 229 -32.08 43.32 -24.21
CA ASP A 229 -32.72 42.86 -25.45
C ASP A 229 -33.14 44.07 -26.27
N ASP A 230 -32.29 44.58 -27.16
CA ASP A 230 -32.63 45.57 -28.15
C ASP A 230 -33.34 44.87 -29.33
N GLY A 231 -34.66 44.91 -29.27
CA GLY A 231 -35.52 44.61 -30.38
C GLY A 231 -35.13 45.37 -31.65
N ARG A 232 -34.91 44.65 -32.70
CA ARG A 232 -35.02 45.16 -34.08
C ARG A 232 -36.12 44.39 -34.78
N GLU A 233 -37.30 44.95 -34.73
CA GLU A 233 -38.27 44.85 -35.81
C GLU A 233 -37.67 45.55 -37.03
N ASP A 234 -37.55 44.84 -38.10
CA ASP A 234 -37.57 45.48 -39.42
C ASP A 234 -38.42 44.63 -40.36
N GLY A 235 -39.62 45.12 -40.60
CA GLY A 235 -40.48 44.70 -41.66
C GLY A 235 -39.96 45.25 -42.97
N THR A 236 -40.06 44.47 -44.04
CA THR A 236 -40.36 45.02 -45.36
C THR A 236 -40.96 43.94 -46.25
N GLU A 237 -42.16 44.26 -46.71
CA GLU A 237 -42.85 43.74 -47.87
C GLU A 237 -41.94 43.69 -49.11
N LEU A 238 -42.02 42.64 -49.88
CA LEU A 238 -42.50 42.59 -51.30
C LEU A 238 -42.27 41.17 -51.83
#